data_ee344e75b9fe2a543a007118ad96457c
#
_entry.id   ee344e75b9fe2a543a007118ad96457c
#
_cell.length_a   1.000
_cell.length_b   1.000
_cell.length_c   1.000
_cell.angle_alpha   90.00
_cell.angle_beta   90.00
_cell.angle_gamma   90.00
#
_symmetry.space_group_name_H-M   'P 1'
#
loop_
_entity.id
_entity.type
_entity.pdbx_description
1 polymer ?
#
loop_
_entity_poly.entity_id
_entity_poly.type
_entity_poly.pdbx_seq_one_letter_code
_entity_poly.pdbx_strand_id
1 'polypeptide(L)'
;VIDANAYFNEISEIVEAANIVVDGIYGTGFHGGLPENVRACTRLINEKCNKSASGIKKSVFALDIPTGLNGDEGKPDKDTVMADYTVAFHRMKPVHILPETGLYCGETVVVSIGID
;
A
#
# COMPACT_ATOMS: atom_id res chain seq x y z
N VAL A 1 -6.81 7.69 15.11
CA VAL A 1 -6.03 8.14 13.95
C VAL A 1 -4.80 8.92 14.44
N ILE A 2 -3.65 8.56 13.93
CA ILE A 2 -2.39 9.15 14.33
C ILE A 2 -1.87 10.03 13.19
N ASP A 3 -1.49 11.27 13.50
CA ASP A 3 -0.86 12.15 12.53
C ASP A 3 0.57 11.68 12.25
N ALA A 4 0.86 11.37 11.01
CA ALA A 4 2.16 10.80 10.61
C ALA A 4 3.34 11.74 10.87
N ASN A 5 3.14 13.05 10.75
CA ASN A 5 4.21 14.02 11.02
C ASN A 5 4.57 14.11 12.50
N ALA A 6 3.55 14.10 13.36
CA ALA A 6 3.73 14.31 14.79
C ALA A 6 4.16 13.05 15.54
N TYR A 7 3.77 11.88 15.02
CA TYR A 7 3.88 10.62 15.79
C TYR A 7 4.61 9.52 15.03
N PHE A 8 5.57 9.88 14.18
CA PHE A 8 6.27 8.92 13.34
C PHE A 8 6.91 7.77 14.14
N ASN A 9 7.53 8.08 15.27
CA ASN A 9 8.15 7.04 16.10
C ASN A 9 7.14 6.07 16.68
N GLU A 10 5.96 6.56 17.06
CA GLU A 10 4.87 5.70 17.55
C GLU A 10 4.33 4.82 16.44
N ILE A 11 4.19 5.36 15.23
CA ILE A 11 3.75 4.59 14.07
C ILE A 11 4.76 3.50 13.75
N SER A 12 6.05 3.80 13.83
CA SER A 12 7.11 2.82 13.61
C SER A 12 6.99 1.65 14.59
N GLU A 13 6.77 1.93 15.87
CA GLU A 13 6.60 0.89 16.87
C GLU A 13 5.35 0.05 16.63
N ILE A 14 4.25 0.69 16.25
CA ILE A 14 2.99 -0.01 15.94
C ILE A 14 3.17 -0.94 14.75
N VAL A 15 3.81 -0.47 13.68
CA VAL A 15 4.08 -1.29 12.50
C VAL A 15 5.01 -2.45 12.84
N GLU A 16 6.03 -2.19 13.64
CA GLU A 16 6.96 -3.24 14.08
C GLU A 16 6.24 -4.37 14.82
N ALA A 17 5.28 -4.02 15.66
CA ALA A 17 4.53 -4.98 16.47
C ALA A 17 3.38 -5.66 15.70
N ALA A 18 2.94 -5.09 14.59
CA ALA A 18 1.80 -5.61 13.84
C ALA A 18 2.18 -6.86 13.04
N ASN A 19 1.23 -7.78 12.90
CA ASN A 19 1.36 -8.95 12.03
C ASN A 19 0.74 -8.69 10.66
N ILE A 20 -0.22 -7.78 10.59
CA ILE A 20 -0.93 -7.41 9.37
C ILE A 20 -0.95 -5.89 9.31
N VAL A 21 -0.63 -5.35 8.14
CA VAL A 21 -0.71 -3.92 7.85
C VAL A 21 -1.68 -3.71 6.70
N VAL A 22 -2.58 -2.75 6.86
CA VAL A 22 -3.55 -2.39 5.82
C VAL A 22 -3.25 -0.99 5.32
N ASP A 23 -2.97 -0.88 4.02
CA ASP A 23 -2.73 0.39 3.34
C ASP A 23 -4.04 0.89 2.73
N GLY A 24 -4.64 1.87 3.37
CA GLY A 24 -5.84 2.53 2.87
C GLY A 24 -5.64 4.04 2.69
N ILE A 25 -4.43 4.48 2.42
CA ILE A 25 -4.10 5.91 2.36
C ILE A 25 -4.67 6.57 1.11
N TYR A 26 -4.35 6.03 -0.07
CA TYR A 26 -4.84 6.55 -1.34
C TYR A 26 -5.45 5.44 -2.18
N GLY A 27 -6.51 5.79 -2.91
CA GLY A 27 -7.11 4.94 -3.92
C GLY A 27 -6.81 5.42 -5.33
N THR A 28 -7.67 5.06 -6.28
CA THR A 28 -7.48 5.35 -7.70
C THR A 28 -7.49 6.83 -8.07
N GLY A 29 -7.98 7.70 -7.19
CA GLY A 29 -7.99 9.14 -7.43
C GLY A 29 -6.67 9.84 -7.18
N PHE A 30 -5.66 9.11 -6.76
CA PHE A 30 -4.35 9.70 -6.46
C PHE A 30 -3.61 10.13 -7.72
N HIS A 31 -3.09 11.35 -7.72
CA HIS A 31 -2.25 11.91 -8.77
C HIS A 31 -1.06 12.64 -8.17
N GLY A 32 0.04 12.66 -8.94
CA GLY A 32 1.25 13.37 -8.53
C GLY A 32 2.14 12.54 -7.64
N GLY A 33 3.05 13.22 -6.94
CA GLY A 33 4.00 12.58 -6.05
C GLY A 33 3.45 12.41 -4.63
N LEU A 34 4.05 11.51 -3.88
CA LEU A 34 3.66 11.30 -2.49
C LEU A 34 4.08 12.48 -1.62
N PRO A 35 3.19 13.00 -0.77
CA PRO A 35 3.59 13.95 0.26
C PRO A 35 4.67 13.36 1.17
N GLU A 36 5.52 14.18 1.74
CA GLU A 36 6.67 13.72 2.49
C GLU A 36 6.30 12.85 3.70
N ASN A 37 5.24 13.22 4.41
CA ASN A 37 4.76 12.42 5.54
C ASN A 37 4.21 11.07 5.11
N VAL A 38 3.54 11.00 3.96
CA VAL A 38 3.04 9.74 3.41
C VAL A 38 4.20 8.89 2.91
N ARG A 39 5.17 9.50 2.24
CA ARG A 39 6.37 8.80 1.78
C ARG A 39 7.13 8.15 2.93
N ALA A 40 7.24 8.84 4.05
CA ALA A 40 7.86 8.27 5.23
C ALA A 40 7.13 7.02 5.71
N CYS A 41 5.80 7.03 5.66
CA CYS A 41 4.99 5.87 6.03
C CYS A 41 5.14 4.71 5.06
N THR A 42 5.12 4.98 3.75
CA THR A 42 5.27 3.90 2.75
C THR A 42 6.64 3.24 2.81
N ARG A 43 7.69 4.04 3.01
CA ARG A 43 9.04 3.51 3.21
C ARG A 43 9.10 2.62 4.44
N LEU A 44 8.48 3.05 5.52
CA LEU A 44 8.44 2.29 6.77
C LEU A 44 7.74 0.94 6.57
N ILE A 45 6.59 0.93 5.90
CA ILE A 45 5.87 -0.30 5.61
C ILE A 45 6.74 -1.25 4.80
N ASN A 46 7.36 -0.75 3.73
CA ASN A 46 8.19 -1.58 2.88
C ASN A 46 9.41 -2.13 3.63
N GLU A 47 10.04 -1.30 4.45
CA GLU A 47 11.21 -1.72 5.21
C GLU A 47 10.87 -2.76 6.28
N LYS A 48 9.82 -2.52 7.06
CA LYS A 48 9.48 -3.38 8.19
C LYS A 48 8.72 -4.64 7.82
N CYS A 49 7.96 -4.60 6.73
CA CYS A 49 7.07 -5.70 6.38
C CYS A 49 7.67 -6.64 5.32
N ASN A 50 8.43 -6.10 4.37
CA ASN A 50 8.98 -6.89 3.28
C ASN A 50 10.37 -7.45 3.56
N LYS A 51 11.07 -6.90 4.55
CA LYS A 51 12.38 -7.38 4.97
C LYS A 51 12.31 -7.80 6.43
N SER A 52 12.03 -9.05 6.65
CA SER A 52 11.94 -9.57 7.99
C SER A 52 13.33 -9.82 8.58
N ALA A 53 13.76 -8.99 9.50
CA ALA A 53 14.98 -9.22 10.27
C ALA A 53 14.80 -10.37 11.26
N SER A 54 13.57 -10.68 11.64
CA SER A 54 13.25 -11.76 12.58
C SER A 54 12.85 -13.08 11.90
N GLY A 55 12.80 -13.10 10.58
CA GLY A 55 12.34 -14.27 9.84
C GLY A 55 10.82 -14.41 9.77
N ILE A 56 10.08 -13.55 10.45
CA ILE A 56 8.63 -13.56 10.44
C ILE A 56 8.13 -12.48 9.48
N LYS A 57 7.53 -12.92 8.37
CA LYS A 57 6.99 -11.99 7.39
C LYS A 57 5.65 -11.45 7.86
N LYS A 58 5.49 -10.12 7.76
CA LYS A 58 4.22 -9.45 8.00
C LYS A 58 3.45 -9.37 6.68
N SER A 59 2.14 -9.51 6.74
CA SER A 59 1.29 -9.41 5.55
C SER A 59 0.83 -7.97 5.35
N VAL A 60 0.95 -7.48 4.13
CA VAL A 60 0.53 -6.13 3.74
C VAL A 60 -0.65 -6.25 2.78
N PHE A 61 -1.77 -5.64 3.15
CA PHE A 61 -2.98 -5.57 2.31
C PHE A 61 -3.17 -4.13 1.85
N ALA A 62 -3.35 -3.94 0.56
CA ALA A 62 -3.71 -2.63 0.03
C ALA A 62 -5.19 -2.59 -0.31
N LEU A 63 -5.85 -1.49 0.03
CA LEU A 63 -7.24 -1.25 -0.33
C LEU A 63 -7.28 -0.46 -1.64
N ASP A 64 -7.96 -1.00 -2.62
CA ASP A 64 -8.10 -0.48 -3.98
C ASP A 64 -6.80 -0.59 -4.77
N ILE A 65 -5.80 0.24 -4.48
CA ILE A 65 -4.46 0.14 -5.04
C ILE A 65 -3.42 0.47 -3.96
N PRO A 66 -2.21 -0.10 -4.04
CA PRO A 66 -1.14 0.29 -3.14
C PRO A 66 -0.81 1.78 -3.26
N THR A 67 -0.59 2.43 -2.13
CA THR A 67 -0.25 3.86 -2.11
C THR A 67 1.06 4.10 -2.84
N GLY A 68 1.03 5.02 -3.79
CA GLY A 68 2.15 5.36 -4.67
C GLY A 68 1.93 4.98 -6.11
N LEU A 69 0.95 4.10 -6.40
CA LEU A 69 0.57 3.84 -7.78
C LEU A 69 -0.37 4.93 -8.28
N ASN A 70 -0.09 5.40 -9.49
CA ASN A 70 -0.98 6.32 -10.18
C ASN A 70 -1.92 5.48 -11.04
N GLY A 71 -3.23 5.58 -10.79
CA GLY A 71 -4.22 4.77 -11.48
C GLY A 71 -4.29 4.98 -12.98
N ASP A 72 -3.97 6.18 -13.45
CA ASP A 72 -4.10 6.55 -14.86
C ASP A 72 -2.81 6.29 -15.67
N GLU A 73 -1.67 6.57 -15.09
CA GLU A 73 -0.40 6.55 -15.81
C GLU A 73 0.37 5.24 -15.70
N GLY A 74 0.05 4.43 -14.72
CA GLY A 74 0.70 3.16 -14.52
C GLY A 74 2.18 3.24 -14.13
N LYS A 75 2.66 4.42 -13.72
CA LYS A 75 4.02 4.59 -13.23
C LYS A 75 4.04 4.54 -11.71
N PRO A 76 4.71 3.57 -11.12
CA PRO A 76 4.83 3.54 -9.66
C PRO A 76 5.82 4.60 -9.18
N ASP A 77 5.50 5.20 -8.03
CA ASP A 77 6.48 5.97 -7.28
C ASP A 77 7.52 4.99 -6.74
N LYS A 78 8.76 5.45 -6.57
CA LYS A 78 9.83 4.60 -6.04
C LYS A 78 9.53 4.07 -4.64
N ASP A 79 8.71 4.76 -3.89
CA ASP A 79 8.32 4.39 -2.53
C ASP A 79 6.90 3.84 -2.43
N THR A 80 6.37 3.33 -3.54
CA THR A 80 5.08 2.66 -3.57
C THR A 80 5.06 1.48 -2.61
N VAL A 81 3.95 1.32 -1.90
CA VAL A 81 3.77 0.18 -1.00
C VAL A 81 3.82 -1.12 -1.78
N MET A 82 4.63 -2.06 -1.30
CA MET A 82 4.70 -3.42 -1.85
C MET A 82 3.71 -4.29 -1.09
N ALA A 83 2.51 -4.44 -1.62
CA ALA A 83 1.48 -5.24 -0.98
C ALA A 83 1.65 -6.72 -1.31
N ASP A 84 1.25 -7.57 -0.37
CA ASP A 84 1.13 -9.01 -0.61
C ASP A 84 -0.22 -9.32 -1.26
N TYR A 85 -1.24 -8.57 -0.88
CA TYR A 85 -2.60 -8.70 -1.40
C TYR A 85 -3.18 -7.31 -1.63
N THR A 86 -3.94 -7.16 -2.71
CA THR A 86 -4.69 -5.94 -2.98
C THR A 86 -6.16 -6.31 -3.12
N VAL A 87 -7.01 -5.59 -2.38
CA VAL A 87 -8.46 -5.75 -2.46
C VAL A 87 -9.00 -4.69 -3.40
N ALA A 88 -9.36 -5.10 -4.61
CA ALA A 88 -9.95 -4.19 -5.60
C ALA A 88 -11.46 -4.18 -5.40
N PHE A 89 -12.03 -2.98 -5.39
CA PHE A 89 -13.46 -2.83 -5.20
C PHE A 89 -14.17 -2.84 -6.54
N HIS A 90 -15.19 -3.69 -6.63
CA HIS A 90 -16.08 -3.82 -7.77
C HIS A 90 -15.46 -4.52 -8.99
N ARG A 91 -14.29 -4.10 -9.46
CA ARG A 91 -13.59 -4.72 -10.60
C ARG A 91 -12.10 -4.41 -10.58
N MET A 92 -11.33 -5.19 -11.32
CA MET A 92 -9.93 -4.89 -11.54
C MET A 92 -9.76 -3.67 -12.42
N LYS A 93 -8.71 -2.91 -12.15
CA LYS A 93 -8.29 -1.76 -12.95
C LYS A 93 -6.96 -2.08 -13.62
N PRO A 94 -6.53 -1.30 -14.64
CA PRO A 94 -5.28 -1.59 -15.35
C PRO A 94 -4.07 -1.79 -14.44
N VAL A 95 -3.94 -1.00 -13.38
CA VAL A 95 -2.79 -1.12 -12.46
C VAL A 95 -2.69 -2.49 -11.79
N HIS A 96 -3.80 -3.22 -11.66
CA HIS A 96 -3.80 -4.54 -11.04
C HIS A 96 -3.20 -5.61 -11.93
N ILE A 97 -3.21 -5.41 -13.25
CA ILE A 97 -2.82 -6.45 -14.22
C ILE A 97 -1.63 -6.09 -15.09
N LEU A 98 -1.21 -4.83 -15.11
CA LEU A 98 -0.03 -4.42 -15.88
C LEU A 98 1.25 -4.97 -15.23
N PRO A 99 2.23 -5.42 -16.04
CA PRO A 99 3.47 -5.96 -15.48
C PRO A 99 4.21 -4.98 -14.57
N GLU A 100 4.23 -3.70 -14.92
CA GLU A 100 4.98 -2.69 -14.17
C GLU A 100 4.36 -2.36 -12.82
N THR A 101 3.04 -2.49 -12.71
CA THR A 101 2.30 -2.10 -11.51
C THR A 101 1.77 -3.30 -10.73
N GLY A 102 1.50 -4.40 -11.41
CA GLY A 102 0.98 -5.61 -10.78
C GLY A 102 1.90 -6.19 -9.70
N LEU A 103 3.21 -5.97 -9.83
CA LEU A 103 4.17 -6.41 -8.82
C LEU A 103 3.92 -5.77 -7.46
N TYR A 104 3.46 -4.52 -7.44
CA TYR A 104 3.17 -3.81 -6.19
C TYR A 104 1.85 -4.25 -5.58
N CYS A 105 0.95 -4.83 -6.37
CA CYS A 105 -0.37 -5.24 -5.92
C CYS A 105 -0.35 -6.63 -5.23
N GLY A 106 0.65 -7.45 -5.53
CA GLY A 106 0.66 -8.83 -5.10
C GLY A 106 -0.51 -9.58 -5.71
N GLU A 107 -1.16 -10.43 -4.95
CA GLU A 107 -2.37 -11.11 -5.39
C GLU A 107 -3.57 -10.17 -5.25
N THR A 108 -4.27 -9.91 -6.36
CA THR A 108 -5.43 -9.02 -6.34
C THR A 108 -6.71 -9.83 -6.23
N VAL A 109 -7.55 -9.44 -5.27
CA VAL A 109 -8.87 -10.02 -5.03
C VAL A 109 -9.92 -8.95 -5.30
N VAL A 110 -10.93 -9.28 -6.10
CA VAL A 110 -12.02 -8.35 -6.38
C VAL A 110 -13.17 -8.60 -5.42
N VAL A 111 -13.63 -7.54 -4.76
CA VAL A 111 -14.73 -7.61 -3.81
C VAL A 111 -15.85 -6.69 -4.25
N SER A 112 -17.08 -7.23 -4.30
CA SER A 112 -18.26 -6.40 -4.57
C SER A 112 -18.62 -5.62 -3.31
N ILE A 113 -18.86 -4.33 -3.48
CA ILE A 113 -19.29 -3.45 -2.38
C ILE A 113 -20.79 -3.20 -2.39
N GLY A 114 -21.54 -3.98 -3.18
CA GLY A 114 -22.99 -3.87 -3.25
C GLY A 114 -23.51 -2.73 -4.11
N ILE A 115 -22.66 -2.11 -4.90
CA ILE A 115 -23.00 -1.06 -5.85
C ILE A 115 -22.78 -1.58 -7.26
N ASP A 116 -23.80 -1.64 -8.05
CA ASP A 116 -23.70 -2.08 -9.44
C ASP A 116 -23.70 -0.90 -10.41
#